data_4db8b1e2c233c4de7a63508aa008e415
#
_entry.id   4db8b1e2c233c4de7a63508aa008e415
#
_cell.length_a   1.000
_cell.length_b   1.000
_cell.length_c   1.000
_cell.angle_alpha   90.00
_cell.angle_beta   90.00
_cell.angle_gamma   90.00
#
_symmetry.space_group_name_H-M   'P 1'
#
loop_
_entity.id
_entity.type
_entity.pdbx_description
1 polymer ?
#
loop_
_entity_poly.entity_id
_entity_poly.type
_entity_poly.pdbx_seq_one_letter_code
_entity_poly.pdbx_strand_id
1 'polypeptide(L)'
;MRRVILALLTIAVCWFASYAAHAAEFNLPKQVTAGKEFSVTTSGSGDGVLVLIGPRAISRHKVKLGDAISISDEDVRAAGRYIAVLRAGGESNSKTFFVAAGKPGKLTFLARPSRVPAGKQDVISGVAFVFDQYDNLVLAPSEVKFDLSVGGKQSASRAVTTKNGIAWTRMNSGSTQGAAQFVASLPGAEDEEATVRRVVQQVAAEACNLRMKAQRTERAIVVETEPVKDCSGNSLPDGTIVTFTEVDSAGRSTVDARIKRDIARAELPLSDNAAISVASGVVLGNELHMGSGK
;
A
#
# COMPACT_ATOMS: atom_id res chain seq x y z
N MET A 1 24.78 -11.18 -88.88
CA MET A 1 24.31 -10.03 -88.01
C MET A 1 23.13 -10.36 -87.04
N ARG A 2 22.11 -11.13 -87.41
CA ARG A 2 20.97 -11.44 -86.53
C ARG A 2 21.31 -12.25 -85.22
N ARG A 3 22.34 -13.11 -85.26
CA ARG A 3 22.73 -13.91 -84.10
C ARG A 3 23.58 -13.17 -83.07
N VAL A 4 24.30 -12.10 -83.44
CA VAL A 4 25.09 -11.27 -82.52
C VAL A 4 24.21 -10.31 -81.74
N ILE A 5 23.14 -9.82 -82.35
CA ILE A 5 22.15 -8.91 -81.70
C ILE A 5 21.37 -9.65 -80.61
N LEU A 6 21.04 -10.95 -80.81
CA LEU A 6 20.32 -11.72 -79.83
C LEU A 6 21.18 -12.03 -78.59
N ALA A 7 22.49 -12.24 -78.73
CA ALA A 7 23.38 -12.48 -77.58
C ALA A 7 23.66 -11.25 -76.75
N LEU A 8 23.65 -10.03 -77.34
CA LEU A 8 23.79 -8.78 -76.61
C LEU A 8 22.52 -8.38 -75.83
N LEU A 9 21.36 -8.76 -76.32
CA LEU A 9 20.09 -8.51 -75.61
C LEU A 9 19.94 -9.42 -74.36
N THR A 10 20.41 -10.66 -74.44
CA THR A 10 20.36 -11.59 -73.27
C THR A 10 21.34 -11.21 -72.16
N ILE A 11 22.52 -10.61 -72.51
CA ILE A 11 23.50 -10.15 -71.50
C ILE A 11 22.97 -8.87 -70.80
N ALA A 12 22.28 -7.95 -71.53
CA ALA A 12 21.70 -6.77 -70.93
C ALA A 12 20.55 -7.07 -69.94
N VAL A 13 19.75 -8.12 -70.17
CA VAL A 13 18.63 -8.51 -69.28
C VAL A 13 19.14 -9.17 -67.99
N CYS A 14 20.30 -9.84 -68.00
CA CYS A 14 20.89 -10.44 -66.78
C CYS A 14 21.56 -9.44 -65.83
N TRP A 15 21.86 -8.23 -66.25
CA TRP A 15 22.42 -7.19 -65.39
C TRP A 15 21.37 -6.39 -64.58
N PHE A 16 20.10 -6.50 -64.90
CA PHE A 16 19.01 -5.85 -64.15
C PHE A 16 18.39 -6.74 -63.06
N ALA A 17 18.84 -7.94 -62.87
CA ALA A 17 18.19 -8.96 -62.01
C ALA A 17 18.92 -9.19 -60.69
N SER A 18 19.53 -8.21 -60.03
CA SER A 18 20.14 -8.48 -58.71
C SER A 18 20.22 -7.27 -57.77
N TYR A 19 19.29 -6.37 -57.83
CA TYR A 19 19.03 -5.53 -56.65
C TYR A 19 17.82 -6.14 -55.89
N ALA A 20 18.00 -7.31 -55.32
CA ALA A 20 17.16 -7.72 -54.24
C ALA A 20 17.41 -6.71 -53.11
N ALA A 21 16.55 -5.75 -52.96
CA ALA A 21 16.52 -4.89 -51.80
C ALA A 21 16.40 -5.80 -50.57
N HIS A 22 17.51 -6.11 -49.93
CA HIS A 22 17.45 -6.83 -48.66
C HIS A 22 16.89 -5.82 -47.66
N ALA A 23 15.68 -6.11 -47.15
CA ALA A 23 15.12 -5.36 -46.05
C ALA A 23 16.16 -5.22 -44.95
N ALA A 24 16.44 -3.99 -44.51
CA ALA A 24 17.43 -3.75 -43.47
C ALA A 24 16.98 -4.51 -42.20
N GLU A 25 17.77 -5.46 -41.76
CA GLU A 25 17.54 -6.21 -40.53
C GLU A 25 18.24 -5.54 -39.37
N PHE A 26 17.67 -5.67 -38.19
CA PHE A 26 18.29 -5.21 -36.96
C PHE A 26 18.09 -6.22 -35.83
N ASN A 27 19.00 -6.22 -34.87
CA ASN A 27 18.93 -7.09 -33.70
C ASN A 27 19.04 -6.28 -32.42
N LEU A 28 18.23 -6.65 -31.43
CA LEU A 28 18.16 -5.98 -30.14
C LEU A 28 17.90 -7.02 -29.02
N PRO A 29 18.28 -6.71 -27.78
CA PRO A 29 17.95 -7.56 -26.62
C PRO A 29 16.45 -7.74 -26.47
N LYS A 30 16.01 -8.95 -26.09
CA LYS A 30 14.58 -9.20 -25.78
C LYS A 30 14.09 -8.44 -24.57
N GLN A 31 15.00 -8.16 -23.62
CA GLN A 31 14.74 -7.42 -22.40
C GLN A 31 15.94 -6.57 -22.00
N VAL A 32 15.67 -5.35 -21.53
CA VAL A 32 16.64 -4.42 -20.95
C VAL A 32 16.09 -3.90 -19.61
N THR A 33 16.92 -3.22 -18.84
CA THR A 33 16.51 -2.60 -17.57
C THR A 33 16.27 -1.10 -17.77
N ALA A 34 15.25 -0.53 -17.14
CA ALA A 34 14.94 0.89 -17.17
C ALA A 34 16.16 1.74 -16.80
N GLY A 35 16.43 2.77 -17.61
CA GLY A 35 17.57 3.66 -17.44
C GLY A 35 18.94 3.00 -17.66
N LYS A 36 19.02 1.91 -18.44
CA LYS A 36 20.28 1.28 -18.84
C LYS A 36 20.45 1.37 -20.33
N GLU A 37 21.58 1.94 -20.74
CA GLU A 37 21.99 1.97 -22.15
C GLU A 37 22.14 0.56 -22.72
N PHE A 38 21.82 0.40 -24.00
CA PHE A 38 22.03 -0.83 -24.74
C PHE A 38 22.28 -0.54 -26.21
N SER A 39 22.80 -1.53 -26.94
CA SER A 39 23.10 -1.39 -28.36
C SER A 39 22.13 -2.20 -29.22
N VAL A 40 21.77 -1.61 -30.36
CA VAL A 40 21.05 -2.26 -31.46
C VAL A 40 22.03 -2.42 -32.63
N THR A 41 22.15 -3.63 -33.15
CA THR A 41 22.98 -3.87 -34.35
C THR A 41 22.10 -3.90 -35.59
N THR A 42 22.57 -3.31 -36.69
CA THR A 42 21.85 -3.30 -37.99
C THR A 42 22.67 -3.99 -39.05
N SER A 43 22.03 -4.53 -40.07
CA SER A 43 22.63 -5.05 -41.28
C SER A 43 22.30 -4.16 -42.49
N GLY A 44 23.13 -4.20 -43.51
CA GLY A 44 22.94 -3.40 -44.70
C GLY A 44 23.87 -2.17 -44.78
N SER A 45 23.59 -1.24 -45.69
CA SER A 45 24.36 -0.01 -45.88
C SER A 45 23.42 1.14 -46.25
N GLY A 46 23.82 2.37 -45.92
CA GLY A 46 23.05 3.59 -46.17
C GLY A 46 22.42 4.17 -44.92
N ASP A 47 21.55 5.14 -45.07
CA ASP A 47 20.90 5.85 -43.99
C ASP A 47 19.55 5.25 -43.65
N GLY A 48 19.21 5.27 -42.36
CA GLY A 48 17.93 4.81 -41.84
C GLY A 48 17.44 5.66 -40.67
N VAL A 49 16.25 5.33 -40.20
CA VAL A 49 15.66 5.90 -38.98
C VAL A 49 15.14 4.76 -38.10
N LEU A 50 15.67 4.68 -36.90
CA LEU A 50 15.17 3.80 -35.85
C LEU A 50 14.19 4.59 -34.98
N VAL A 51 12.97 4.09 -34.86
CA VAL A 51 11.92 4.67 -34.01
C VAL A 51 11.64 3.72 -32.86
N LEU A 52 11.74 4.19 -31.62
CA LEU A 52 11.34 3.46 -30.43
C LEU A 52 10.01 3.99 -29.94
N ILE A 53 9.03 3.12 -29.83
CA ILE A 53 7.68 3.43 -29.34
C ILE A 53 7.52 2.75 -27.97
N GLY A 54 7.61 3.54 -26.91
CA GLY A 54 7.47 3.08 -25.53
C GLY A 54 6.13 3.47 -24.87
N PRO A 55 5.90 3.08 -23.64
CA PRO A 55 4.65 3.37 -22.91
C PRO A 55 4.37 4.86 -22.67
N ARG A 56 5.44 5.69 -22.57
CA ARG A 56 5.33 7.11 -22.22
C ARG A 56 5.88 8.05 -23.30
N ALA A 57 6.69 7.55 -24.24
CA ALA A 57 7.38 8.39 -25.24
C ALA A 57 7.66 7.65 -26.52
N ILE A 58 7.91 8.42 -27.58
CA ILE A 58 8.43 7.95 -28.85
C ILE A 58 9.73 8.69 -29.10
N SER A 59 10.83 7.95 -29.32
CA SER A 59 12.10 8.51 -29.72
C SER A 59 12.47 8.13 -31.16
N ARG A 60 13.33 8.94 -31.80
CA ARG A 60 13.74 8.77 -33.20
C ARG A 60 15.24 9.00 -33.31
N HIS A 61 15.94 8.04 -33.89
CA HIS A 61 17.38 8.07 -34.09
C HIS A 61 17.69 7.97 -35.58
N LYS A 62 18.41 8.94 -36.11
CA LYS A 62 19.01 8.80 -37.44
C LYS A 62 20.16 7.83 -37.30
N VAL A 63 20.20 6.81 -38.13
CA VAL A 63 21.17 5.69 -38.01
C VAL A 63 21.85 5.41 -39.36
N LYS A 64 23.05 4.91 -39.29
CA LYS A 64 23.77 4.36 -40.43
C LYS A 64 23.71 2.85 -40.36
N LEU A 65 23.22 2.22 -41.40
CA LEU A 65 23.10 0.77 -41.44
C LEU A 65 24.51 0.11 -41.47
N GLY A 66 24.64 -1.00 -40.76
CA GLY A 66 25.92 -1.69 -40.55
C GLY A 66 26.64 -1.28 -39.27
N ASP A 67 26.28 -0.12 -38.67
CA ASP A 67 26.88 0.32 -37.42
C ASP A 67 26.03 -0.14 -36.20
N ALA A 68 26.70 -0.20 -35.04
CA ALA A 68 26.02 -0.38 -33.78
C ALA A 68 25.41 0.95 -33.33
N ILE A 69 24.11 0.93 -32.98
CA ILE A 69 23.35 2.08 -32.53
C ILE A 69 23.25 2.03 -31.02
N SER A 70 23.79 3.03 -30.31
CA SER A 70 23.60 3.17 -28.87
C SER A 70 22.24 3.80 -28.57
N ILE A 71 21.44 3.14 -27.75
CA ILE A 71 20.19 3.65 -27.22
C ILE A 71 20.46 4.17 -25.81
N SER A 72 20.13 5.43 -25.58
CA SER A 72 20.41 6.10 -24.32
C SER A 72 19.51 5.61 -23.19
N ASP A 73 19.93 5.85 -21.95
CA ASP A 73 19.14 5.60 -20.77
C ASP A 73 17.79 6.35 -20.78
N GLU A 74 17.77 7.57 -21.34
CA GLU A 74 16.58 8.42 -21.43
C GLU A 74 15.47 7.81 -22.27
N ASP A 75 15.81 7.10 -23.33
CA ASP A 75 14.87 6.47 -24.25
C ASP A 75 14.08 5.31 -23.59
N VAL A 76 14.64 4.73 -22.52
CA VAL A 76 14.11 3.50 -21.91
C VAL A 76 13.90 3.61 -20.38
N ARG A 77 13.56 4.80 -19.89
CA ARG A 77 13.25 5.00 -18.45
C ARG A 77 11.91 4.39 -18.02
N ALA A 78 10.94 4.30 -18.94
CA ALA A 78 9.63 3.72 -18.63
C ALA A 78 9.65 2.20 -18.78
N ALA A 79 9.29 1.46 -17.75
CA ALA A 79 9.13 0.01 -17.84
C ALA A 79 7.89 -0.36 -18.66
N GLY A 80 7.99 -1.44 -19.44
CA GLY A 80 6.90 -1.96 -20.24
C GLY A 80 7.32 -2.49 -21.59
N ARG A 81 6.36 -2.71 -22.48
CA ARG A 81 6.59 -3.19 -23.83
C ARG A 81 6.95 -2.04 -24.77
N TYR A 82 8.01 -2.21 -25.52
CA TYR A 82 8.47 -1.30 -26.57
C TYR A 82 8.38 -1.97 -27.94
N ILE A 83 8.16 -1.14 -28.96
CA ILE A 83 8.24 -1.52 -30.35
C ILE A 83 9.37 -0.70 -30.97
N ALA A 84 10.38 -1.35 -31.52
CA ALA A 84 11.43 -0.74 -32.32
C ALA A 84 11.06 -0.91 -33.80
N VAL A 85 11.07 0.18 -34.56
CA VAL A 85 10.79 0.20 -35.99
C VAL A 85 11.99 0.79 -36.73
N LEU A 86 12.68 -0.01 -37.54
CA LEU A 86 13.74 0.45 -38.43
C LEU A 86 13.13 0.75 -39.80
N ARG A 87 13.37 1.96 -40.33
CA ARG A 87 13.00 2.38 -41.67
C ARG A 87 14.24 2.70 -42.48
N ALA A 88 14.40 2.05 -43.63
CA ALA A 88 15.51 2.28 -44.54
C ALA A 88 15.15 1.87 -45.97
N GLY A 89 15.56 2.61 -46.99
CA GLY A 89 15.34 2.26 -48.40
C GLY A 89 13.88 2.11 -48.82
N GLY A 90 12.93 2.77 -48.10
CA GLY A 90 11.50 2.64 -48.37
C GLY A 90 10.82 1.48 -47.67
N GLU A 91 11.55 0.63 -47.00
CA GLU A 91 11.08 -0.53 -46.23
C GLU A 91 11.04 -0.25 -44.73
N SER A 92 10.24 -1.01 -43.99
CA SER A 92 10.17 -0.95 -42.52
C SER A 92 10.16 -2.36 -41.90
N ASN A 93 10.99 -2.53 -40.90
CA ASN A 93 11.03 -3.76 -40.08
C ASN A 93 10.76 -3.40 -38.62
N SER A 94 10.01 -4.23 -37.89
CA SER A 94 9.67 -3.97 -36.50
C SER A 94 9.95 -5.16 -35.57
N LYS A 95 10.44 -4.87 -34.37
CA LYS A 95 10.66 -5.86 -33.30
C LYS A 95 10.16 -5.33 -31.98
N THR A 96 9.73 -6.24 -31.11
CA THR A 96 9.26 -5.92 -29.77
C THR A 96 10.31 -6.34 -28.74
N PHE A 97 10.51 -5.51 -27.71
CA PHE A 97 11.33 -5.83 -26.55
C PHE A 97 10.66 -5.32 -25.25
N PHE A 98 11.17 -5.75 -24.12
CA PHE A 98 10.66 -5.32 -22.82
C PHE A 98 11.71 -4.51 -22.07
N VAL A 99 11.25 -3.46 -21.40
CA VAL A 99 12.01 -2.73 -20.41
C VAL A 99 11.47 -3.13 -19.03
N ALA A 100 12.30 -3.81 -18.24
CA ALA A 100 12.00 -4.14 -16.85
C ALA A 100 12.31 -2.95 -15.94
N ALA A 101 11.58 -2.81 -14.84
CA ALA A 101 11.91 -1.83 -13.81
C ALA A 101 13.33 -2.02 -13.27
N GLY A 102 13.94 -0.95 -12.79
CA GLY A 102 15.25 -0.93 -12.16
C GLY A 102 15.24 -1.53 -10.74
N LYS A 103 16.28 -1.18 -9.96
CA LYS A 103 16.36 -1.59 -8.56
C LYS A 103 15.25 -0.93 -7.73
N PRO A 104 14.70 -1.64 -6.72
CA PRO A 104 13.80 -1.03 -5.73
C PRO A 104 14.48 0.18 -5.06
N GLY A 105 13.79 1.33 -5.01
CA GLY A 105 14.32 2.55 -4.40
C GLY A 105 13.24 3.36 -3.68
N LYS A 106 11.98 3.21 -4.09
CA LYS A 106 10.87 4.03 -3.58
C LYS A 106 9.72 3.17 -3.10
N LEU A 107 8.98 3.69 -2.10
CA LEU A 107 7.75 3.09 -1.60
C LEU A 107 6.59 4.06 -1.66
N THR A 108 5.41 3.54 -2.00
CA THR A 108 4.14 4.13 -1.62
C THR A 108 3.47 3.22 -0.61
N PHE A 109 3.03 3.78 0.53
CA PHE A 109 2.49 3.01 1.64
C PHE A 109 1.12 3.52 2.09
N LEU A 110 0.17 2.61 2.22
CA LEU A 110 -1.17 2.84 2.75
C LEU A 110 -1.36 2.03 4.02
N ALA A 111 -1.86 2.67 5.08
CA ALA A 111 -2.24 2.04 6.34
C ALA A 111 -3.73 2.26 6.60
N ARG A 112 -4.45 1.21 6.97
CA ARG A 112 -5.90 1.24 7.25
C ARG A 112 -6.27 0.24 8.35
N PRO A 113 -7.30 0.56 9.15
CA PRO A 113 -7.95 1.85 9.30
C PRO A 113 -7.05 2.87 10.01
N SER A 114 -7.43 4.15 10.04
CA SER A 114 -6.67 5.21 10.73
C SER A 114 -6.84 5.19 12.26
N ARG A 115 -7.83 4.46 12.75
CA ARG A 115 -8.14 4.31 14.19
C ARG A 115 -8.52 2.86 14.48
N VAL A 116 -7.93 2.29 15.54
CA VAL A 116 -8.15 0.89 15.97
C VAL A 116 -8.21 0.80 17.48
N PRO A 117 -8.92 -0.18 18.04
CA PRO A 117 -8.82 -0.49 19.46
C PRO A 117 -7.44 -1.07 19.81
N ALA A 118 -6.92 -0.74 20.99
CA ALA A 118 -5.68 -1.30 21.52
C ALA A 118 -5.85 -2.80 21.87
N GLY A 119 -4.77 -3.57 21.79
CA GLY A 119 -4.73 -4.98 22.19
C GLY A 119 -5.54 -5.94 21.29
N LYS A 120 -5.85 -5.56 20.04
CA LYS A 120 -6.60 -6.41 19.10
C LYS A 120 -5.70 -7.02 18.04
N GLN A 121 -6.04 -8.25 17.64
CA GLN A 121 -5.30 -8.98 16.60
C GLN A 121 -5.77 -8.56 15.20
N ASP A 122 -4.83 -8.52 14.24
CA ASP A 122 -5.05 -8.34 12.81
C ASP A 122 -5.93 -7.13 12.41
N VAL A 123 -5.86 -6.05 13.19
CA VAL A 123 -6.73 -4.87 13.00
C VAL A 123 -6.10 -3.75 12.17
N ILE A 124 -4.77 -3.79 11.95
CA ILE A 124 -4.06 -2.79 11.15
C ILE A 124 -3.58 -3.44 9.86
N SER A 125 -4.07 -2.96 8.72
CA SER A 125 -3.61 -3.41 7.41
C SER A 125 -2.61 -2.42 6.83
N GLY A 126 -1.52 -2.93 6.26
CA GLY A 126 -0.52 -2.18 5.51
C GLY A 126 -0.38 -2.72 4.11
N VAL A 127 -0.39 -1.84 3.11
CA VAL A 127 -0.13 -2.16 1.70
C VAL A 127 0.96 -1.24 1.19
N ALA A 128 2.06 -1.81 0.71
CA ALA A 128 3.17 -1.07 0.12
C ALA A 128 3.33 -1.45 -1.36
N PHE A 129 3.58 -0.45 -2.19
CA PHE A 129 3.94 -0.59 -3.59
C PHE A 129 5.40 -0.20 -3.75
N VAL A 130 6.17 -1.02 -4.46
CA VAL A 130 7.61 -0.83 -4.65
C VAL A 130 7.89 -0.31 -6.03
N PHE A 131 8.63 0.80 -6.12
CA PHE A 131 9.01 1.46 -7.37
C PHE A 131 10.52 1.59 -7.49
N ASP A 132 11.00 1.71 -8.73
CA ASP A 132 12.37 2.13 -9.03
C ASP A 132 12.49 3.68 -9.02
N GLN A 133 13.69 4.20 -9.28
CA GLN A 133 13.96 5.64 -9.34
C GLN A 133 13.18 6.40 -10.44
N TYR A 134 12.63 5.70 -11.44
CA TYR A 134 11.85 6.27 -12.54
C TYR A 134 10.34 6.10 -12.36
N ASP A 135 9.90 5.73 -11.16
CA ASP A 135 8.51 5.46 -10.80
C ASP A 135 7.88 4.28 -11.58
N ASN A 136 8.70 3.31 -11.96
CA ASN A 136 8.20 2.05 -12.49
C ASN A 136 7.94 1.06 -11.36
N LEU A 137 6.78 0.39 -11.40
CA LEU A 137 6.46 -0.68 -10.45
C LEU A 137 7.45 -1.84 -10.61
N VAL A 138 8.15 -2.20 -9.54
CA VAL A 138 9.13 -3.29 -9.53
C VAL A 138 8.41 -4.61 -9.37
N LEU A 139 8.27 -5.38 -10.46
CA LEU A 139 7.56 -6.65 -10.45
C LEU A 139 8.40 -7.81 -9.86
N ALA A 140 9.73 -7.66 -9.83
CA ALA A 140 10.63 -8.62 -9.19
C ALA A 140 10.36 -8.69 -7.68
N PRO A 141 10.47 -9.89 -7.07
CA PRO A 141 10.31 -10.04 -5.64
C PRO A 141 11.28 -9.14 -4.87
N SER A 142 10.75 -8.35 -3.94
CA SER A 142 11.51 -7.44 -3.09
C SER A 142 11.01 -7.55 -1.66
N GLU A 143 11.90 -7.50 -0.68
CA GLU A 143 11.51 -7.50 0.73
C GLU A 143 11.04 -6.11 1.16
N VAL A 144 9.90 -6.04 1.84
CA VAL A 144 9.39 -4.85 2.53
C VAL A 144 9.26 -5.18 4.01
N LYS A 145 9.89 -4.37 4.85
CA LYS A 145 9.77 -4.47 6.30
C LYS A 145 8.69 -3.52 6.81
N PHE A 146 7.80 -4.04 7.63
CA PHE A 146 6.74 -3.30 8.31
C PHE A 146 7.02 -3.27 9.81
N ASP A 147 7.14 -2.08 10.39
CA ASP A 147 7.36 -1.87 11.81
C ASP A 147 6.23 -1.03 12.41
N LEU A 148 5.68 -1.47 13.53
CA LEU A 148 4.69 -0.73 14.31
C LEU A 148 5.28 -0.36 15.67
N SER A 149 5.19 0.92 16.06
CA SER A 149 5.65 1.41 17.35
C SER A 149 4.64 2.37 17.99
N VAL A 150 4.55 2.35 19.30
CA VAL A 150 3.70 3.25 20.10
C VAL A 150 4.56 3.87 21.20
N GLY A 151 4.52 5.21 21.32
CA GLY A 151 5.34 5.93 22.31
C GLY A 151 6.85 5.66 22.18
N GLY A 152 7.34 5.45 20.95
CA GLY A 152 8.75 5.14 20.68
C GLY A 152 9.15 3.67 20.92
N LYS A 153 8.26 2.82 21.47
CA LYS A 153 8.52 1.40 21.68
C LYS A 153 7.96 0.59 20.52
N GLN A 154 8.80 -0.26 19.92
CA GLN A 154 8.36 -1.21 18.89
C GLN A 154 7.39 -2.23 19.49
N SER A 155 6.22 -2.33 18.88
CA SER A 155 5.16 -3.28 19.30
C SER A 155 5.06 -4.49 18.38
N ALA A 156 5.40 -4.34 17.09
CA ALA A 156 5.40 -5.42 16.13
C ALA A 156 6.36 -5.13 14.95
N SER A 157 6.87 -6.19 14.31
CA SER A 157 7.68 -6.12 13.10
C SER A 157 7.38 -7.33 12.22
N ARG A 158 7.32 -7.11 10.90
CA ARG A 158 7.11 -8.17 9.91
C ARG A 158 7.80 -7.84 8.60
N ALA A 159 8.53 -8.79 8.02
CA ALA A 159 9.04 -8.72 6.67
C ALA A 159 8.10 -9.48 5.72
N VAL A 160 7.85 -8.92 4.54
CA VAL A 160 6.97 -9.48 3.50
C VAL A 160 7.63 -9.30 2.15
N THR A 161 7.74 -10.39 1.39
CA THR A 161 8.19 -10.33 0.00
C THR A 161 7.07 -9.87 -0.91
N THR A 162 7.34 -8.92 -1.81
CA THR A 162 6.35 -8.44 -2.77
C THR A 162 5.92 -9.52 -3.75
N LYS A 163 4.66 -9.44 -4.15
CA LYS A 163 4.13 -10.16 -5.30
C LYS A 163 3.62 -9.14 -6.32
N ASN A 164 4.18 -9.17 -7.52
CA ASN A 164 3.88 -8.18 -8.57
C ASN A 164 4.03 -6.72 -8.09
N GLY A 165 5.09 -6.43 -7.33
CA GLY A 165 5.38 -5.09 -6.82
C GLY A 165 4.59 -4.66 -5.58
N ILE A 166 3.78 -5.55 -5.00
CA ILE A 166 2.90 -5.23 -3.87
C ILE A 166 3.27 -6.13 -2.68
N ALA A 167 3.52 -5.51 -1.52
CA ALA A 167 3.58 -6.17 -0.22
C ALA A 167 2.35 -5.81 0.59
N TRP A 168 1.73 -6.81 1.22
CA TRP A 168 0.57 -6.62 2.07
C TRP A 168 0.72 -7.35 3.40
N THR A 169 0.31 -6.72 4.48
CA THR A 169 0.35 -7.31 5.82
C THR A 169 -0.86 -6.90 6.65
N ARG A 170 -1.17 -7.72 7.66
CA ARG A 170 -1.98 -7.36 8.82
C ARG A 170 -1.15 -7.43 10.06
N MET A 171 -1.37 -6.50 10.99
CA MET A 171 -0.64 -6.42 12.25
C MET A 171 -1.62 -6.24 13.41
N ASN A 172 -1.20 -6.75 14.55
CA ASN A 172 -1.91 -6.53 15.81
C ASN A 172 -1.67 -5.09 16.27
N SER A 173 -2.68 -4.48 16.88
CA SER A 173 -2.47 -3.24 17.62
C SER A 173 -1.65 -3.52 18.90
N GLY A 174 -0.85 -2.54 19.34
CA GLY A 174 -0.20 -2.60 20.64
C GLY A 174 -1.22 -2.52 21.79
N SER A 175 -0.82 -2.96 22.98
CA SER A 175 -1.68 -2.91 24.18
C SER A 175 -1.94 -1.50 24.71
N THR A 176 -1.12 -0.52 24.32
CA THR A 176 -1.18 0.85 24.81
C THR A 176 -1.91 1.77 23.82
N GLN A 177 -2.82 2.62 24.31
CA GLN A 177 -3.43 3.66 23.52
C GLN A 177 -2.43 4.76 23.14
N GLY A 178 -2.66 5.44 22.01
CA GLY A 178 -1.83 6.53 21.53
C GLY A 178 -1.65 6.51 20.03
N ALA A 179 -0.84 7.44 19.53
CA ALA A 179 -0.47 7.49 18.13
C ALA A 179 0.58 6.41 17.82
N ALA A 180 0.18 5.36 17.12
CA ALA A 180 1.08 4.35 16.62
C ALA A 180 1.72 4.81 15.31
N GLN A 181 3.04 4.74 15.23
CA GLN A 181 3.77 4.91 13.97
C GLN A 181 3.87 3.56 13.26
N PHE A 182 3.31 3.50 12.07
CA PHE A 182 3.40 2.34 11.19
C PHE A 182 4.30 2.69 10.01
N VAL A 183 5.42 2.01 9.90
CA VAL A 183 6.50 2.28 8.96
C VAL A 183 6.63 1.12 8.00
N ALA A 184 6.69 1.41 6.70
CA ALA A 184 7.14 0.47 5.68
C ALA A 184 8.50 0.93 5.16
N SER A 185 9.45 0.01 4.99
CA SER A 185 10.80 0.31 4.51
C SER A 185 11.32 -0.79 3.58
N LEU A 186 12.22 -0.40 2.66
CA LEU A 186 13.00 -1.31 1.82
C LEU A 186 14.37 -1.53 2.47
N PRO A 187 14.68 -2.74 2.96
CA PRO A 187 15.98 -3.03 3.55
C PRO A 187 17.11 -2.79 2.53
N GLY A 188 18.16 -2.09 2.96
CA GLY A 188 19.34 -1.83 2.13
C GLY A 188 19.18 -0.77 1.05
N ALA A 189 18.06 -0.05 0.97
CA ALA A 189 17.92 1.14 0.14
C ALA A 189 18.35 2.37 0.95
N GLU A 190 19.15 3.24 0.31
CA GLU A 190 19.69 4.46 0.94
C GLU A 190 18.80 5.68 0.74
N ASP A 191 17.82 5.61 -0.17
CA ASP A 191 16.91 6.70 -0.48
C ASP A 191 15.92 6.97 0.65
N GLU A 192 15.67 8.24 0.96
CA GLU A 192 14.64 8.66 1.92
C GLU A 192 13.24 8.17 1.51
N GLU A 193 12.97 8.09 0.20
CA GLU A 193 11.71 7.58 -0.36
C GLU A 193 11.54 6.06 -0.19
N ALA A 194 12.58 5.36 0.23
CA ALA A 194 12.55 3.93 0.58
C ALA A 194 11.91 3.65 1.94
N THR A 195 11.54 4.69 2.71
CA THR A 195 10.89 4.57 4.02
C THR A 195 9.70 5.51 4.11
N VAL A 196 8.51 4.94 4.31
CA VAL A 196 7.26 5.71 4.43
C VAL A 196 6.59 5.43 5.76
N ARG A 197 6.18 6.50 6.46
CA ARG A 197 5.50 6.45 7.76
C ARG A 197 4.04 6.83 7.63
N ARG A 198 3.19 6.17 8.42
CA ARG A 198 1.77 6.48 8.62
C ARG A 198 1.44 6.43 10.10
N VAL A 199 0.44 7.19 10.50
CA VAL A 199 -0.04 7.20 11.88
C VAL A 199 -1.36 6.44 11.93
N VAL A 200 -1.47 5.53 12.90
CA VAL A 200 -2.71 4.82 13.25
C VAL A 200 -3.00 5.14 14.70
N GLN A 201 -4.16 5.75 14.98
CA GLN A 201 -4.57 6.07 16.34
C GLN A 201 -5.06 4.80 17.04
N GLN A 202 -4.37 4.37 18.08
CA GLN A 202 -4.82 3.31 18.97
C GLN A 202 -5.63 3.93 20.11
N VAL A 203 -6.85 3.44 20.30
CA VAL A 203 -7.76 3.90 21.36
C VAL A 203 -8.05 2.76 22.33
N ALA A 204 -8.49 3.08 23.54
CA ALA A 204 -8.96 2.06 24.46
C ALA A 204 -10.02 1.19 23.76
N ALA A 205 -9.99 -0.10 24.03
CA ALA A 205 -11.00 -1.04 23.60
C ALA A 205 -12.29 -0.87 24.42
N GLU A 206 -13.18 -1.86 24.40
CA GLU A 206 -14.37 -1.87 25.25
C GLU A 206 -13.97 -1.95 26.73
N ALA A 207 -14.87 -1.49 27.61
CA ALA A 207 -14.69 -1.57 29.05
C ALA A 207 -14.38 -3.02 29.49
N CYS A 208 -13.52 -3.17 30.51
CA CYS A 208 -13.23 -4.45 31.11
C CYS A 208 -13.38 -4.32 32.62
N ASN A 209 -14.05 -5.29 33.26
CA ASN A 209 -14.30 -5.28 34.72
C ASN A 209 -15.05 -4.01 35.18
N LEU A 210 -16.10 -3.63 34.47
CA LEU A 210 -16.95 -2.49 34.82
C LEU A 210 -17.58 -2.71 36.20
N ARG A 211 -17.25 -1.85 37.15
CA ARG A 211 -17.78 -1.88 38.53
C ARG A 211 -18.37 -0.55 38.91
N MET A 212 -19.43 -0.60 39.67
CA MET A 212 -20.05 0.58 40.26
C MET A 212 -20.19 0.42 41.75
N LYS A 213 -20.33 1.58 42.42
CA LYS A 213 -20.74 1.77 43.81
C LYS A 213 -22.04 2.56 43.80
N ALA A 214 -22.88 2.32 44.77
CA ALA A 214 -24.13 3.08 44.96
C ALA A 214 -24.17 3.59 46.39
N GLN A 215 -24.69 4.81 46.56
CA GLN A 215 -24.90 5.42 47.87
C GLN A 215 -26.30 6.04 47.88
N ARG A 216 -27.06 5.65 48.90
CA ARG A 216 -28.38 6.27 49.13
C ARG A 216 -28.22 7.62 49.81
N THR A 217 -28.94 8.61 49.30
CA THR A 217 -29.05 9.94 49.89
C THR A 217 -30.53 10.18 50.29
N GLU A 218 -30.86 11.33 50.86
CA GLU A 218 -32.25 11.67 51.19
C GLU A 218 -33.16 11.85 49.97
N ARG A 219 -32.59 12.08 48.76
CA ARG A 219 -33.37 12.43 47.56
C ARG A 219 -33.20 11.50 46.40
N ALA A 220 -32.12 10.73 46.37
CA ALA A 220 -31.72 9.89 45.22
C ALA A 220 -30.79 8.77 45.63
N ILE A 221 -30.63 7.80 44.75
CA ILE A 221 -29.52 6.84 44.81
C ILE A 221 -28.41 7.35 43.87
N VAL A 222 -27.29 7.78 44.43
CA VAL A 222 -26.12 8.21 43.66
C VAL A 222 -25.32 6.97 43.28
N VAL A 223 -25.09 6.78 41.98
CA VAL A 223 -24.28 5.70 41.43
C VAL A 223 -23.00 6.26 40.76
N GLU A 224 -21.92 5.59 40.98
CA GLU A 224 -20.61 5.99 40.42
C GLU A 224 -19.81 4.75 40.04
N THR A 225 -19.17 4.77 38.85
CA THR A 225 -18.26 3.68 38.47
C THR A 225 -16.93 3.79 39.22
N GLU A 226 -16.24 2.69 39.38
CA GLU A 226 -14.78 2.71 39.54
C GLU A 226 -14.14 3.21 38.23
N PRO A 227 -12.82 3.55 38.20
CA PRO A 227 -12.16 3.97 36.98
C PRO A 227 -12.34 2.95 35.83
N VAL A 228 -13.04 3.39 34.77
CA VAL A 228 -13.40 2.51 33.65
C VAL A 228 -12.24 2.39 32.68
N LYS A 229 -11.71 1.19 32.57
CA LYS A 229 -10.57 0.87 31.72
C LYS A 229 -10.89 -0.30 30.81
N ASP A 230 -10.14 -0.42 29.69
CA ASP A 230 -10.13 -1.63 28.88
C ASP A 230 -9.32 -2.77 29.54
N CYS A 231 -9.33 -3.97 28.94
CA CYS A 231 -8.59 -5.12 29.48
C CYS A 231 -7.06 -4.96 29.42
N SER A 232 -6.55 -3.98 28.71
CA SER A 232 -5.14 -3.61 28.64
C SER A 232 -4.76 -2.51 29.63
N GLY A 233 -5.73 -1.99 30.43
CA GLY A 233 -5.53 -0.94 31.39
C GLY A 233 -5.60 0.48 30.84
N ASN A 234 -5.98 0.66 29.58
CA ASN A 234 -6.15 1.98 28.99
C ASN A 234 -7.47 2.60 29.45
N SER A 235 -7.43 3.89 29.79
CA SER A 235 -8.61 4.66 30.17
C SER A 235 -9.56 4.83 28.97
N LEU A 236 -10.85 4.59 29.17
CA LEU A 236 -11.82 4.88 28.13
C LEU A 236 -11.93 6.39 27.89
N PRO A 237 -12.20 6.81 26.64
CA PRO A 237 -12.30 8.23 26.32
C PRO A 237 -13.43 8.93 27.10
N ASP A 238 -13.16 10.16 27.53
CA ASP A 238 -14.21 11.05 28.08
C ASP A 238 -15.37 11.16 27.09
N GLY A 239 -16.59 11.11 27.60
CA GLY A 239 -17.81 11.11 26.78
C GLY A 239 -18.33 9.72 26.41
N THR A 240 -17.59 8.64 26.67
CA THR A 240 -18.11 7.26 26.53
C THR A 240 -19.35 7.08 27.45
N ILE A 241 -20.39 6.47 26.91
CA ILE A 241 -21.65 6.29 27.62
C ILE A 241 -21.59 5.06 28.52
N VAL A 242 -22.01 5.25 29.76
CA VAL A 242 -22.28 4.20 30.75
C VAL A 242 -23.76 4.32 31.14
N THR A 243 -24.48 3.23 31.03
CA THR A 243 -25.90 3.12 31.34
C THR A 243 -26.07 2.48 32.69
N PHE A 244 -26.74 3.15 33.59
CA PHE A 244 -27.20 2.62 34.88
C PHE A 244 -28.67 2.28 34.78
N THR A 245 -29.05 1.08 35.20
CA THR A 245 -30.41 0.60 35.19
C THR A 245 -30.83 0.22 36.62
N GLU A 246 -31.89 0.78 37.09
CA GLU A 246 -32.55 0.44 38.35
C GLU A 246 -33.84 -0.33 38.04
N VAL A 247 -34.09 -1.36 38.83
CA VAL A 247 -35.32 -2.16 38.79
C VAL A 247 -35.83 -2.31 40.22
N ASP A 248 -37.09 -1.91 40.45
CA ASP A 248 -37.79 -2.05 41.71
C ASP A 248 -39.22 -2.55 41.50
N SER A 249 -40.04 -2.53 42.55
CA SER A 249 -41.47 -2.92 42.47
C SER A 249 -42.34 -1.98 41.64
N ALA A 250 -41.90 -0.73 41.42
CA ALA A 250 -42.62 0.27 40.62
C ALA A 250 -42.28 0.19 39.12
N GLY A 251 -41.14 -0.43 38.77
CA GLY A 251 -40.74 -0.60 37.38
C GLY A 251 -39.23 -0.56 37.12
N ARG A 252 -38.86 -0.03 35.96
CA ARG A 252 -37.48 0.09 35.50
C ARG A 252 -37.15 1.53 35.15
N SER A 253 -36.07 2.04 35.69
CA SER A 253 -35.49 3.35 35.36
C SER A 253 -34.11 3.19 34.78
N THR A 254 -33.75 3.98 33.77
CA THR A 254 -32.46 3.92 33.11
C THR A 254 -31.89 5.33 32.89
N VAL A 255 -30.63 5.52 33.28
CA VAL A 255 -29.91 6.80 33.11
C VAL A 255 -28.59 6.57 32.43
N ASP A 256 -28.36 7.34 31.36
CA ASP A 256 -27.07 7.37 30.65
C ASP A 256 -26.18 8.46 31.24
N ALA A 257 -24.98 8.08 31.66
CA ALA A 257 -23.94 9.00 32.12
C ALA A 257 -22.71 8.94 31.19
N ARG A 258 -22.03 10.06 31.06
CA ARG A 258 -20.78 10.12 30.28
C ARG A 258 -19.56 10.00 31.21
N ILE A 259 -18.59 9.20 30.80
CA ILE A 259 -17.30 9.13 31.48
C ILE A 259 -16.66 10.52 31.46
N LYS A 260 -16.19 10.97 32.61
CA LYS A 260 -15.31 12.13 32.81
C LYS A 260 -14.18 11.73 33.75
N ARG A 261 -12.94 11.89 33.32
CA ARG A 261 -11.75 11.50 34.10
C ARG A 261 -11.87 10.06 34.64
N ASP A 262 -12.14 9.14 33.72
CA ASP A 262 -12.30 7.71 33.96
C ASP A 262 -13.57 7.27 34.72
N ILE A 263 -14.41 8.16 35.22
CA ILE A 263 -15.56 7.84 36.08
C ILE A 263 -16.87 8.33 35.42
N ALA A 264 -17.91 7.48 35.49
CA ALA A 264 -19.27 7.87 35.17
C ALA A 264 -20.10 7.94 36.45
N ARG A 265 -20.91 9.01 36.58
CA ARG A 265 -21.76 9.25 37.75
C ARG A 265 -23.16 9.65 37.32
N ALA A 266 -24.15 9.11 38.00
CA ALA A 266 -25.56 9.45 37.78
C ALA A 266 -26.34 9.47 39.11
N GLU A 267 -27.57 10.01 39.06
CA GLU A 267 -28.55 9.93 40.13
C GLU A 267 -29.75 9.13 39.61
N LEU A 268 -30.14 8.13 40.35
CA LEU A 268 -31.31 7.29 40.12
C LEU A 268 -32.43 7.68 41.11
N PRO A 269 -33.69 7.40 40.80
CA PRO A 269 -34.81 7.63 41.74
C PRO A 269 -34.53 6.98 43.09
N LEU A 270 -35.11 7.55 44.14
CA LEU A 270 -35.08 6.95 45.45
C LEU A 270 -36.10 5.83 45.51
N SER A 271 -35.68 4.61 45.66
CA SER A 271 -36.56 3.45 45.78
C SER A 271 -36.14 2.52 46.90
N ASP A 272 -37.09 1.75 47.42
CA ASP A 272 -36.84 0.70 48.39
C ASP A 272 -36.65 -0.64 47.66
N ASN A 273 -35.63 -1.40 48.05
CA ASN A 273 -35.29 -2.72 47.46
C ASN A 273 -35.00 -2.70 45.96
N ALA A 274 -34.20 -1.73 45.50
CA ALA A 274 -33.78 -1.62 44.11
C ALA A 274 -32.64 -2.58 43.77
N ALA A 275 -32.71 -3.23 42.61
CA ALA A 275 -31.58 -3.86 41.92
C ALA A 275 -31.01 -2.88 40.90
N ILE A 276 -29.74 -2.55 41.03
CA ILE A 276 -29.06 -1.59 40.17
C ILE A 276 -27.97 -2.31 39.39
N SER A 277 -28.00 -2.20 38.07
CA SER A 277 -27.01 -2.74 37.16
C SER A 277 -26.33 -1.64 36.35
N VAL A 278 -25.12 -1.92 35.85
CA VAL A 278 -24.33 -0.99 35.05
C VAL A 278 -23.88 -1.66 33.76
N ALA A 279 -23.87 -0.92 32.64
CA ALA A 279 -23.43 -1.38 31.35
C ALA A 279 -22.65 -0.28 30.59
N SER A 280 -21.74 -0.67 29.73
CA SER A 280 -21.09 0.21 28.74
C SER A 280 -21.03 -0.53 27.41
N GLY A 281 -21.84 -0.10 26.43
CA GLY A 281 -22.06 -0.85 25.20
C GLY A 281 -22.59 -2.26 25.48
N VAL A 282 -21.85 -3.28 25.06
CA VAL A 282 -22.21 -4.70 25.28
C VAL A 282 -21.64 -5.28 26.58
N VAL A 283 -20.84 -4.52 27.30
CA VAL A 283 -20.18 -4.98 28.53
C VAL A 283 -21.07 -4.70 29.72
N LEU A 284 -21.42 -5.76 30.43
CA LEU A 284 -22.16 -5.68 31.69
C LEU A 284 -21.20 -5.63 32.87
N GLY A 285 -21.50 -4.77 33.86
CA GLY A 285 -20.78 -4.67 35.11
C GLY A 285 -21.41 -5.48 36.23
N ASN A 286 -21.07 -5.11 37.47
CA ASN A 286 -21.72 -5.68 38.67
C ASN A 286 -23.15 -5.22 38.84
N GLU A 287 -23.92 -5.97 39.58
CA GLU A 287 -25.24 -5.62 40.10
C GLU A 287 -25.18 -5.38 41.61
N LEU A 288 -25.91 -4.40 42.09
CA LEU A 288 -26.04 -4.05 43.51
C LEU A 288 -27.48 -4.10 43.92
N HIS A 289 -27.74 -4.64 45.11
CA HIS A 289 -29.08 -4.62 45.72
C HIS A 289 -29.10 -3.61 46.87
N MET A 290 -29.98 -2.61 46.73
CA MET A 290 -30.18 -1.59 47.77
C MET A 290 -31.42 -1.97 48.61
N GLY A 291 -31.15 -2.42 49.80
CA GLY A 291 -32.26 -2.70 50.74
C GLY A 291 -32.93 -1.44 51.29
N SER A 292 -34.08 -1.61 51.95
CA SER A 292 -34.75 -0.51 52.69
C SER A 292 -33.79 0.00 53.77
N GLY A 293 -33.42 1.29 53.71
CA GLY A 293 -32.70 1.93 54.79
C GLY A 293 -33.53 1.88 56.08
N LYS A 294 -32.99 1.26 57.11
CA LYS A 294 -33.51 1.39 58.47
C LYS A 294 -33.02 2.67 59.07
#